data_64ebeb5ea8a6942ba9b9154016f3ec9d
#
_entry.id   64ebeb5ea8a6942ba9b9154016f3ec9d
#
_cell.length_a   1.000
_cell.length_b   1.000
_cell.length_c   1.000
_cell.angle_alpha   90.00
_cell.angle_beta   90.00
_cell.angle_gamma   90.00
#
_symmetry.space_group_name_H-M   'P 1'
#
loop_
_entity.id
_entity.type
_entity.pdbx_description
1 polymer ?
#
loop_
_entity_poly.entity_id
_entity_poly.type
_entity_poly.pdbx_seq_one_letter_code
_entity_poly.pdbx_strand_id
1 'polypeptide(L)'
;RWLGAVLFGIMLSFEIMANHPQITFYLAFITIFYGAAQLCTAIKQKTLPGFLKTAMLLIVAAGLAGATNVNHLWPTWEYGKYTMRGGSELTLNQKNQTKGGLDKEYATAWSYGIDESLNLLIPNFKGGASAGALSKNSETYKFLKSAGAQNADQMIKQMPLYWGPQAFTAGPMYMGAIAIFLFVLGLVLIKGPMKWWIVGISLLALFLGWGRHFMALSSFFYDYVP
;
A
#
# COMPACT_ATOMS: atom_id res chain seq x y z
N ARG A 1 -14.67 -14.67 -23.33
CA ARG A 1 -15.22 -13.79 -22.27
C ARG A 1 -15.68 -14.59 -21.06
N TRP A 2 -16.55 -15.61 -21.24
CA TRP A 2 -17.05 -16.44 -20.14
C TRP A 2 -15.91 -17.10 -19.35
N LEU A 3 -15.00 -17.78 -20.03
CA LEU A 3 -13.85 -18.43 -19.40
C LEU A 3 -13.02 -17.42 -18.58
N GLY A 4 -12.76 -16.21 -19.13
CA GLY A 4 -12.03 -15.17 -18.41
C GLY A 4 -12.75 -14.70 -17.14
N ALA A 5 -14.09 -14.55 -17.18
CA ALA A 5 -14.88 -14.19 -16.01
C ALA A 5 -14.88 -15.31 -14.94
N VAL A 6 -14.98 -16.57 -15.36
CA VAL A 6 -14.89 -17.71 -14.45
C VAL A 6 -13.52 -17.77 -13.76
N LEU A 7 -12.44 -17.68 -14.54
CA LEU A 7 -11.07 -17.68 -13.99
C LEU A 7 -10.85 -16.50 -13.04
N PHE A 8 -11.31 -15.30 -13.40
CA PHE A 8 -11.28 -14.14 -12.53
C PHE A 8 -12.01 -14.39 -11.21
N GLY A 9 -13.24 -14.92 -11.26
CA GLY A 9 -14.02 -15.22 -10.08
C GLY A 9 -13.34 -16.25 -9.16
N ILE A 10 -12.78 -17.32 -9.73
CA ILE A 10 -12.03 -18.33 -8.97
C ILE A 10 -10.81 -17.73 -8.29
N MET A 11 -9.97 -16.97 -9.03
CA MET A 11 -8.77 -16.37 -8.48
C MET A 11 -9.09 -15.32 -7.42
N LEU A 12 -10.13 -14.51 -7.63
CA LEU A 12 -10.60 -13.55 -6.64
C LEU A 12 -11.14 -14.25 -5.39
N SER A 13 -11.84 -15.39 -5.54
CA SER A 13 -12.29 -16.17 -4.39
C SER A 13 -11.14 -16.71 -3.56
N PHE A 14 -10.06 -17.19 -4.18
CA PHE A 14 -8.85 -17.61 -3.46
C PHE A 14 -8.13 -16.44 -2.80
N GLU A 15 -8.11 -15.29 -3.44
CA GLU A 15 -7.50 -14.08 -2.87
C GLU A 15 -8.26 -13.62 -1.62
N ILE A 16 -9.59 -13.57 -1.67
CA ILE A 16 -10.44 -13.24 -0.52
C ILE A 16 -10.27 -14.29 0.59
N MET A 17 -10.19 -15.57 0.24
CA MET A 17 -9.97 -16.67 1.19
C MET A 17 -8.64 -16.55 1.94
N ALA A 18 -7.61 -15.92 1.35
CA ALA A 18 -6.35 -15.64 2.02
C ALA A 18 -6.50 -14.66 3.19
N ASN A 19 -7.66 -14.04 3.35
CA ASN A 19 -8.09 -13.20 4.47
C ASN A 19 -7.16 -11.99 4.72
N HIS A 20 -6.75 -11.33 3.64
CA HIS A 20 -6.01 -10.07 3.66
C HIS A 20 -6.81 -8.93 2.99
N PRO A 21 -7.84 -8.37 3.67
CA PRO A 21 -8.73 -7.37 3.06
C PRO A 21 -8.01 -6.16 2.47
N GLN A 22 -6.85 -5.80 3.03
CA GLN A 22 -6.04 -4.70 2.52
C GLN A 22 -5.50 -4.99 1.11
N ILE A 23 -5.11 -6.23 0.82
CA ILE A 23 -4.61 -6.61 -0.51
C ILE A 23 -5.78 -6.61 -1.51
N THR A 24 -6.94 -7.13 -1.11
CA THR A 24 -8.18 -7.07 -1.90
C THR A 24 -8.54 -5.62 -2.24
N PHE A 25 -8.42 -4.72 -1.28
CA PHE A 25 -8.67 -3.29 -1.47
C PHE A 25 -7.71 -2.67 -2.52
N TYR A 26 -6.42 -2.96 -2.45
CA TYR A 26 -5.47 -2.48 -3.46
C TYR A 26 -5.71 -3.10 -4.84
N LEU A 27 -6.09 -4.38 -4.90
CA LEU A 27 -6.47 -5.04 -6.15
C LEU A 27 -7.68 -4.38 -6.81
N ALA A 28 -8.65 -3.88 -6.00
CA ALA A 28 -9.79 -3.13 -6.52
C ALA A 28 -9.32 -1.85 -7.24
N PHE A 29 -8.38 -1.08 -6.69
CA PHE A 29 -7.84 0.11 -7.38
C PHE A 29 -7.16 -0.26 -8.70
N ILE A 30 -6.32 -1.29 -8.72
CA ILE A 30 -5.67 -1.77 -9.94
C ILE A 30 -6.73 -2.10 -11.00
N THR A 31 -7.78 -2.80 -10.61
CA THR A 31 -8.88 -3.19 -11.49
C THR A 31 -9.67 -1.99 -12.01
N ILE A 32 -9.93 -0.99 -11.14
CA ILE A 32 -10.64 0.25 -11.51
C ILE A 32 -9.82 1.06 -12.51
N PHE A 33 -8.52 1.29 -12.24
CA PHE A 33 -7.66 2.06 -13.15
C PHE A 33 -7.52 1.38 -14.51
N TYR A 34 -7.33 0.06 -14.53
CA TYR A 34 -7.29 -0.71 -15.76
C TYR A 34 -8.63 -0.68 -16.48
N GLY A 35 -9.74 -0.85 -15.76
CA GLY A 35 -11.09 -0.77 -16.29
C GLY A 35 -11.41 0.58 -16.90
N ALA A 36 -11.00 1.68 -16.26
CA ALA A 36 -11.16 3.03 -16.79
C ALA A 36 -10.38 3.23 -18.10
N ALA A 37 -9.13 2.73 -18.18
CA ALA A 37 -8.35 2.78 -19.42
C ALA A 37 -9.00 1.97 -20.55
N GLN A 38 -9.55 0.79 -20.22
CA GLN A 38 -10.28 -0.05 -21.18
C GLN A 38 -11.59 0.62 -21.62
N LEU A 39 -12.31 1.28 -20.71
CA LEU A 39 -13.50 2.05 -21.02
C LEU A 39 -13.19 3.19 -22.00
N CYS A 40 -12.14 3.98 -21.73
CA CYS A 40 -11.70 5.04 -22.65
C CYS A 40 -11.36 4.47 -24.04
N THR A 41 -10.72 3.31 -24.09
CA THR A 41 -10.40 2.63 -25.34
C THR A 41 -11.65 2.16 -26.05
N ALA A 42 -12.61 1.56 -25.34
CA ALA A 42 -13.86 1.06 -25.88
C ALA A 42 -14.76 2.20 -26.45
N ILE A 43 -14.74 3.37 -25.79
CA ILE A 43 -15.45 4.56 -26.30
C ILE A 43 -14.81 5.03 -27.63
N LYS A 44 -13.47 5.16 -27.66
CA LYS A 44 -12.75 5.60 -28.88
C LYS A 44 -12.93 4.61 -30.04
N GLN A 45 -12.96 3.32 -29.77
CA GLN A 45 -13.12 2.27 -30.77
C GLN A 45 -14.59 1.93 -31.08
N LYS A 46 -15.55 2.62 -30.44
CA LYS A 46 -17.00 2.34 -30.58
C LYS A 46 -17.39 0.91 -30.22
N THR A 47 -16.65 0.26 -29.29
CA THR A 47 -16.89 -1.11 -28.82
C THR A 47 -17.52 -1.18 -27.43
N LEU A 48 -18.13 -0.08 -26.98
CA LEU A 48 -18.72 0.08 -25.66
C LEU A 48 -19.68 -1.06 -25.24
N PRO A 49 -20.60 -1.57 -26.12
CA PRO A 49 -21.48 -2.66 -25.73
C PRO A 49 -20.73 -3.94 -25.35
N GLY A 50 -19.61 -4.19 -26.04
CA GLY A 50 -18.74 -5.34 -25.74
C GLY A 50 -18.01 -5.18 -24.41
N PHE A 51 -17.56 -3.97 -24.08
CA PHE A 51 -16.97 -3.63 -22.79
C PHE A 51 -17.98 -3.82 -21.65
N LEU A 52 -19.18 -3.24 -21.77
CA LEU A 52 -20.23 -3.32 -20.74
C LEU A 52 -20.63 -4.77 -20.44
N LYS A 53 -20.78 -5.63 -21.48
CA LYS A 53 -21.03 -7.06 -21.28
C LYS A 53 -19.92 -7.74 -20.48
N THR A 54 -18.66 -7.42 -20.77
CA THR A 54 -17.52 -7.99 -20.05
C THR A 54 -17.48 -7.48 -18.61
N ALA A 55 -17.67 -6.17 -18.40
CA ALA A 55 -17.71 -5.57 -17.06
C ALA A 55 -18.80 -6.20 -16.19
N MET A 56 -20.02 -6.39 -16.73
CA MET A 56 -21.12 -7.03 -16.01
C MET A 56 -20.77 -8.48 -15.63
N LEU A 57 -20.16 -9.26 -16.52
CA LEU A 57 -19.71 -10.60 -16.22
C LEU A 57 -18.67 -10.63 -15.08
N LEU A 58 -17.73 -9.68 -15.07
CA LEU A 58 -16.74 -9.58 -14.02
C LEU A 58 -17.34 -9.14 -12.68
N ILE A 59 -18.34 -8.25 -12.69
CA ILE A 59 -19.08 -7.86 -11.48
C ILE A 59 -19.82 -9.05 -10.88
N VAL A 60 -20.51 -9.84 -11.72
CA VAL A 60 -21.19 -11.06 -11.27
C VAL A 60 -20.18 -12.06 -10.70
N ALA A 61 -19.06 -12.27 -11.39
CA ALA A 61 -17.99 -13.16 -10.93
C ALA A 61 -17.39 -12.69 -9.58
N ALA A 62 -17.20 -11.38 -9.40
CA ALA A 62 -16.74 -10.81 -8.13
C ALA A 62 -17.79 -11.01 -7.02
N GLY A 63 -19.07 -10.80 -7.30
CA GLY A 63 -20.15 -11.07 -6.35
C GLY A 63 -20.18 -12.54 -5.91
N LEU A 64 -20.02 -13.46 -6.84
CA LEU A 64 -19.93 -14.89 -6.53
C LEU A 64 -18.68 -15.22 -5.70
N ALA A 65 -17.53 -14.63 -6.01
CA ALA A 65 -16.30 -14.79 -5.22
C ALA A 65 -16.47 -14.29 -3.77
N GLY A 66 -17.16 -13.17 -3.58
CA GLY A 66 -17.53 -12.69 -2.25
C GLY A 66 -18.51 -13.62 -1.55
N ALA A 67 -19.53 -14.09 -2.26
CA ALA A 67 -20.54 -15.00 -1.70
C ALA A 67 -19.95 -16.33 -1.24
N THR A 68 -18.98 -16.90 -1.94
CA THR A 68 -18.28 -18.12 -1.51
C THR A 68 -17.43 -17.94 -0.26
N ASN A 69 -17.08 -16.69 0.09
CA ASN A 69 -16.27 -16.33 1.25
C ASN A 69 -17.07 -15.63 2.36
N VAL A 70 -18.40 -15.66 2.30
CA VAL A 70 -19.26 -14.96 3.28
C VAL A 70 -19.01 -15.41 4.73
N ASN A 71 -18.63 -16.66 4.93
CA ASN A 71 -18.27 -17.24 6.22
C ASN A 71 -17.07 -16.57 6.90
N HIS A 72 -16.18 -15.95 6.12
CA HIS A 72 -15.05 -15.16 6.62
C HIS A 72 -15.37 -13.67 6.63
N LEU A 73 -16.01 -13.16 5.58
CA LEU A 73 -16.29 -11.74 5.42
C LEU A 73 -17.31 -11.22 6.44
N TRP A 74 -18.39 -11.96 6.65
CA TRP A 74 -19.46 -11.54 7.56
C TRP A 74 -19.02 -11.43 9.02
N PRO A 75 -18.39 -12.45 9.63
CA PRO A 75 -17.87 -12.33 10.98
C PRO A 75 -16.81 -11.25 11.12
N THR A 76 -15.92 -11.09 10.14
CA THR A 76 -14.89 -10.05 10.18
C THR A 76 -15.52 -8.66 10.17
N TRP A 77 -16.54 -8.43 9.34
CA TRP A 77 -17.27 -7.15 9.31
C TRP A 77 -18.06 -6.91 10.61
N GLU A 78 -18.75 -7.93 11.13
CA GLU A 78 -19.51 -7.81 12.37
C GLU A 78 -18.60 -7.57 13.57
N TYR A 79 -17.53 -8.35 13.69
CA TYR A 79 -16.57 -8.21 14.79
C TYR A 79 -15.75 -6.91 14.71
N GLY A 80 -15.52 -6.40 13.50
CA GLY A 80 -14.82 -5.14 13.27
C GLY A 80 -15.40 -3.97 14.06
N LYS A 81 -16.70 -3.96 14.29
CA LYS A 81 -17.42 -2.94 15.08
C LYS A 81 -17.00 -2.88 16.55
N TYR A 82 -16.51 -4.00 17.10
CA TYR A 82 -16.11 -4.15 18.50
C TYR A 82 -14.59 -4.10 18.71
N THR A 83 -13.85 -3.75 17.66
CA THR A 83 -12.38 -3.59 17.70
C THR A 83 -12.01 -2.11 17.78
N MET A 84 -10.71 -1.81 17.81
CA MET A 84 -10.19 -0.43 17.71
C MET A 84 -10.64 0.31 16.44
N ARG A 85 -11.23 -0.39 15.48
CA ARG A 85 -11.80 0.17 14.24
C ARG A 85 -13.28 0.55 14.40
N GLY A 86 -13.91 0.14 15.50
CA GLY A 86 -15.25 0.57 15.88
C GLY A 86 -15.22 1.89 16.65
N GLY A 87 -16.39 2.48 16.90
CA GLY A 87 -16.50 3.67 17.77
C GLY A 87 -16.06 3.33 19.20
N SER A 88 -15.35 4.25 19.87
CA SER A 88 -15.00 4.08 21.27
C SER A 88 -16.24 4.22 22.17
N GLU A 89 -16.53 3.23 22.98
CA GLU A 89 -17.56 3.32 24.03
C GLU A 89 -17.07 4.09 25.27
N LEU A 90 -15.75 4.30 25.39
CA LEU A 90 -15.14 5.00 26.52
C LEU A 90 -15.03 6.50 26.20
N THR A 91 -15.94 7.28 26.75
CA THR A 91 -15.99 8.76 26.58
C THR A 91 -14.97 9.52 27.43
N LEU A 92 -14.15 8.85 28.24
CA LEU A 92 -13.26 9.47 29.22
C LEU A 92 -12.02 10.17 28.62
N ASN A 93 -11.66 9.90 27.37
CA ASN A 93 -10.58 10.60 26.69
C ASN A 93 -11.04 11.04 25.28
N GLN A 94 -11.50 12.28 25.20
CA GLN A 94 -12.03 12.91 23.96
C GLN A 94 -11.00 13.13 22.83
N LYS A 95 -9.81 12.53 22.89
CA LYS A 95 -8.84 12.65 21.80
C LYS A 95 -9.22 11.85 20.55
N ASN A 96 -10.03 10.80 20.68
CA ASN A 96 -10.46 9.95 19.57
C ASN A 96 -11.97 10.08 19.35
N GLN A 97 -12.41 11.19 18.79
CA GLN A 97 -13.83 11.43 18.41
C GLN A 97 -14.16 10.87 17.01
N THR A 98 -13.63 9.73 16.63
CA THR A 98 -14.07 9.09 15.40
C THR A 98 -15.40 8.39 15.61
N LYS A 99 -16.40 8.71 14.78
CA LYS A 99 -17.70 8.03 14.76
C LYS A 99 -17.62 6.56 14.30
N GLY A 100 -16.44 6.10 13.96
CA GLY A 100 -16.07 4.77 13.49
C GLY A 100 -14.73 4.83 12.75
N GLY A 101 -13.99 3.72 12.76
CA GLY A 101 -12.68 3.63 12.13
C GLY A 101 -11.50 3.98 13.06
N LEU A 102 -10.28 3.76 12.60
CA LEU A 102 -9.06 4.13 13.30
C LEU A 102 -8.94 5.66 13.40
N ASP A 103 -8.35 6.14 14.48
CA ASP A 103 -7.96 7.55 14.57
C ASP A 103 -7.04 7.95 13.38
N LYS A 104 -7.26 9.14 12.83
CA LYS A 104 -6.55 9.62 11.63
C LYS A 104 -5.05 9.79 11.88
N GLU A 105 -4.66 10.25 13.05
CA GLU A 105 -3.25 10.40 13.42
C GLU A 105 -2.58 9.02 13.55
N TYR A 106 -3.29 8.07 14.17
CA TYR A 106 -2.81 6.69 14.26
C TYR A 106 -2.73 6.02 12.89
N ALA A 107 -3.76 6.14 12.05
CA ALA A 107 -3.79 5.56 10.71
C ALA A 107 -2.66 6.06 9.81
N THR A 108 -2.20 7.31 10.03
CA THR A 108 -1.12 7.93 9.26
C THR A 108 0.23 7.95 10.00
N ALA A 109 0.35 7.27 11.15
CA ALA A 109 1.57 7.28 11.96
C ALA A 109 2.78 6.68 11.23
N TRP A 110 2.57 5.67 10.38
CA TRP A 110 3.61 5.00 9.59
C TRP A 110 3.64 5.47 8.14
N SER A 111 3.42 6.75 7.90
CA SER A 111 3.52 7.35 6.57
C SER A 111 4.97 7.51 6.14
N TYR A 112 5.26 7.20 4.90
CA TYR A 112 6.57 7.46 4.30
C TYR A 112 6.84 8.96 4.17
N GLY A 113 8.06 9.39 4.49
CA GLY A 113 8.52 10.70 4.10
C GLY A 113 8.56 10.85 2.57
N ILE A 114 8.30 12.04 2.07
CA ILE A 114 8.32 12.28 0.61
C ILE A 114 9.68 11.89 0.02
N ASP A 115 10.76 12.25 0.69
CA ASP A 115 12.13 11.92 0.31
C ASP A 115 12.47 10.43 0.49
N GLU A 116 11.75 9.69 1.34
CA GLU A 116 11.88 8.24 1.46
C GLU A 116 11.49 7.50 0.18
N SER A 117 10.73 8.13 -0.71
CA SER A 117 10.42 7.59 -2.04
C SER A 117 11.70 7.26 -2.83
N LEU A 118 12.81 7.91 -2.54
CA LEU A 118 14.11 7.60 -3.14
C LEU A 118 14.65 6.22 -2.73
N ASN A 119 14.18 5.63 -1.63
CA ASN A 119 14.53 4.25 -1.28
C ASN A 119 14.09 3.24 -2.36
N LEU A 120 13.03 3.54 -3.12
CA LEU A 120 12.58 2.70 -4.24
C LEU A 120 13.67 2.57 -5.33
N LEU A 121 14.47 3.62 -5.52
CA LEU A 121 15.53 3.71 -6.52
C LEU A 121 16.93 3.45 -5.94
N ILE A 122 17.20 3.94 -4.72
CA ILE A 122 18.50 3.90 -4.07
C ILE A 122 18.37 3.08 -2.78
N PRO A 123 19.03 1.92 -2.67
CA PRO A 123 18.93 1.09 -1.48
C PRO A 123 19.45 1.85 -0.25
N ASN A 124 18.73 1.72 0.85
CA ASN A 124 19.09 2.35 2.13
C ASN A 124 19.27 3.89 2.08
N PHE A 125 18.55 4.58 1.20
CA PHE A 125 18.63 6.05 1.08
C PHE A 125 18.34 6.75 2.43
N LYS A 126 17.42 6.20 3.24
CA LYS A 126 17.15 6.63 4.62
C LYS A 126 17.76 5.70 5.67
N GLY A 127 18.86 5.06 5.34
CA GLY A 127 19.53 4.11 6.22
C GLY A 127 18.90 2.71 6.17
N GLY A 128 19.22 1.92 7.18
CA GLY A 128 18.76 0.52 7.28
C GLY A 128 17.47 0.37 8.07
N ALA A 129 17.40 -0.70 8.87
CA ALA A 129 16.30 -0.96 9.78
C ALA A 129 16.45 -0.17 11.09
N SER A 130 15.36 -0.11 11.88
CA SER A 130 15.40 0.47 13.24
C SER A 130 16.30 -0.29 14.21
N ALA A 131 16.71 -1.51 13.87
CA ALA A 131 17.74 -2.26 14.57
C ALA A 131 18.62 -2.97 13.54
N GLY A 132 19.91 -2.69 13.53
CA GLY A 132 20.86 -3.28 12.61
C GLY A 132 22.28 -3.33 13.17
N ALA A 133 23.13 -4.16 12.56
CA ALA A 133 24.53 -4.26 12.97
C ALA A 133 25.42 -3.33 12.15
N LEU A 134 26.30 -2.61 12.84
CA LEU A 134 27.38 -1.85 12.24
C LEU A 134 28.68 -2.67 12.21
N SER A 135 29.51 -2.39 11.21
CA SER A 135 30.86 -2.94 11.14
C SER A 135 31.76 -2.36 12.25
N LYS A 136 32.73 -3.13 12.71
CA LYS A 136 33.79 -2.65 13.60
C LYS A 136 34.67 -1.56 12.95
N ASN A 137 34.60 -1.42 11.64
CA ASN A 137 35.30 -0.35 10.91
C ASN A 137 34.48 0.96 10.83
N SER A 138 33.22 0.97 11.34
CA SER A 138 32.37 2.16 11.31
C SER A 138 32.91 3.26 12.21
N GLU A 139 32.68 4.52 11.82
CA GLU A 139 33.06 5.67 12.64
C GLU A 139 32.36 5.66 14.01
N THR A 140 31.11 5.18 14.05
CA THR A 140 30.37 4.99 15.31
C THR A 140 31.10 4.04 16.26
N TYR A 141 31.61 2.92 15.74
CA TYR A 141 32.37 1.99 16.60
C TYR A 141 33.68 2.60 17.10
N LYS A 142 34.43 3.27 16.23
CA LYS A 142 35.66 3.98 16.60
C LYS A 142 35.38 5.04 17.68
N PHE A 143 34.31 5.80 17.51
CA PHE A 143 33.88 6.79 18.49
C PHE A 143 33.54 6.14 19.84
N LEU A 144 32.74 5.07 19.86
CA LEU A 144 32.39 4.38 21.09
C LEU A 144 33.63 3.85 21.82
N LYS A 145 34.60 3.31 21.08
CA LYS A 145 35.86 2.84 21.66
C LYS A 145 36.70 3.99 22.22
N SER A 146 36.83 5.11 21.51
CA SER A 146 37.56 6.28 21.98
C SER A 146 36.89 6.94 23.20
N ALA A 147 35.58 6.87 23.31
CA ALA A 147 34.78 7.33 24.45
C ALA A 147 34.83 6.36 25.65
N GLY A 148 35.56 5.25 25.55
CA GLY A 148 35.73 4.32 26.66
C GLY A 148 34.52 3.35 26.90
N ALA A 149 33.61 3.21 25.93
CA ALA A 149 32.48 2.32 26.08
C ALA A 149 32.92 0.85 26.17
N GLN A 150 32.78 0.24 27.35
CA GLN A 150 33.17 -1.15 27.59
C GLN A 150 32.37 -2.16 26.73
N ASN A 151 31.11 -1.84 26.42
CA ASN A 151 30.18 -2.70 25.66
C ASN A 151 30.04 -2.31 24.17
N ALA A 152 31.02 -1.58 23.61
CA ALA A 152 30.97 -1.11 22.21
C ALA A 152 30.67 -2.24 21.20
N ASP A 153 31.25 -3.43 21.40
CA ASP A 153 31.03 -4.62 20.55
C ASP A 153 29.58 -5.14 20.60
N GLN A 154 28.87 -4.94 21.70
CA GLN A 154 27.45 -5.31 21.82
C GLN A 154 26.54 -4.18 21.28
N MET A 155 26.88 -2.95 21.59
CA MET A 155 26.08 -1.79 21.15
C MET A 155 25.95 -1.71 19.63
N ILE A 156 27.03 -1.95 18.88
CA ILE A 156 27.00 -1.90 17.42
C ILE A 156 26.21 -3.03 16.77
N LYS A 157 25.78 -4.07 17.50
CA LYS A 157 24.97 -5.16 16.93
C LYS A 157 23.50 -4.77 16.74
N GLN A 158 23.03 -3.79 17.47
CA GLN A 158 21.62 -3.34 17.46
C GLN A 158 21.56 -1.80 17.50
N MET A 159 22.07 -1.18 16.45
CA MET A 159 22.01 0.27 16.32
C MET A 159 20.79 0.68 15.48
N PRO A 160 20.15 1.83 15.81
CA PRO A 160 19.11 2.39 14.94
C PRO A 160 19.78 2.93 13.67
N LEU A 161 19.58 2.24 12.55
CA LEU A 161 20.17 2.61 11.27
C LEU A 161 19.20 3.37 10.36
N TYR A 162 17.94 3.45 10.76
CA TYR A 162 16.89 4.16 10.02
C TYR A 162 16.80 5.61 10.48
N TRP A 163 16.74 6.54 9.53
CA TRP A 163 16.71 8.00 9.73
C TRP A 163 15.43 8.66 9.22
N GLY A 164 14.46 7.85 8.80
CA GLY A 164 13.17 8.35 8.34
C GLY A 164 12.23 8.72 9.48
N PRO A 165 11.06 9.29 9.14
CA PRO A 165 10.09 9.79 10.12
C PRO A 165 9.25 8.71 10.80
N GLN A 166 9.31 7.45 10.34
CA GLN A 166 8.52 6.36 10.89
C GLN A 166 9.15 5.81 12.17
N ALA A 167 8.33 5.54 13.19
CA ALA A 167 8.81 4.96 14.42
C ALA A 167 8.96 3.43 14.29
N PHE A 168 10.03 2.87 14.84
CA PHE A 168 10.26 1.42 15.01
C PHE A 168 10.19 0.58 13.72
N THR A 169 10.56 1.15 12.57
CA THR A 169 10.48 0.46 11.28
C THR A 169 11.70 0.78 10.41
N ALA A 170 11.59 0.46 9.13
CA ALA A 170 12.56 0.80 8.10
C ALA A 170 11.86 1.57 6.98
N GLY A 171 12.62 2.27 6.16
CA GLY A 171 12.10 2.93 4.98
C GLY A 171 11.47 1.94 3.97
N PRO A 172 10.83 2.44 2.91
CA PRO A 172 10.25 1.63 1.85
C PRO A 172 11.27 0.65 1.28
N MET A 173 10.79 -0.52 0.85
CA MET A 173 11.64 -1.51 0.21
C MET A 173 12.26 -0.97 -1.08
N TYR A 174 13.54 -1.28 -1.30
CA TYR A 174 14.19 -1.04 -2.57
C TYR A 174 13.53 -1.86 -3.69
N MET A 175 12.95 -1.18 -4.67
CA MET A 175 12.25 -1.82 -5.78
C MET A 175 13.21 -2.29 -6.88
N GLY A 176 14.36 -1.66 -6.99
CA GLY A 176 15.38 -1.93 -7.99
C GLY A 176 15.55 -0.79 -8.98
N ALA A 177 16.77 -0.26 -9.10
CA ALA A 177 17.08 0.79 -10.06
C ALA A 177 16.78 0.36 -11.50
N ILE A 178 17.04 -0.92 -11.83
CA ILE A 178 16.74 -1.48 -13.15
C ILE A 178 15.24 -1.50 -13.41
N ALA A 179 14.43 -1.88 -12.42
CA ALA A 179 12.96 -1.90 -12.56
C ALA A 179 12.42 -0.49 -12.82
N ILE A 180 12.89 0.49 -12.07
CA ILE A 180 12.49 1.90 -12.27
C ILE A 180 12.98 2.43 -13.61
N PHE A 181 14.23 2.11 -14.00
CA PHE A 181 14.76 2.47 -15.32
C PHE A 181 13.89 1.88 -16.44
N LEU A 182 13.56 0.60 -16.37
CA LEU A 182 12.70 -0.06 -17.37
C LEU A 182 11.28 0.51 -17.38
N PHE A 183 10.74 0.89 -16.22
CA PHE A 183 9.46 1.58 -16.14
C PHE A 183 9.50 2.92 -16.89
N VAL A 184 10.49 3.76 -16.60
CA VAL A 184 10.65 5.06 -17.27
C VAL A 184 10.90 4.88 -18.77
N LEU A 185 11.78 3.96 -19.15
CA LEU A 185 12.05 3.61 -20.55
C LEU A 185 10.77 3.15 -21.27
N GLY A 186 9.97 2.32 -20.62
CA GLY A 186 8.67 1.87 -21.11
C GLY A 186 7.70 3.03 -21.37
N LEU A 187 7.68 4.04 -20.48
CA LEU A 187 6.85 5.25 -20.67
C LEU A 187 7.26 6.03 -21.93
N VAL A 188 8.53 6.03 -22.28
CA VAL A 188 9.04 6.71 -23.49
C VAL A 188 8.75 5.88 -24.73
N LEU A 189 9.10 4.59 -24.72
CA LEU A 189 9.07 3.73 -25.89
C LEU A 189 7.66 3.23 -26.26
N ILE A 190 6.81 2.92 -25.27
CA ILE A 190 5.48 2.39 -25.52
C ILE A 190 4.57 3.51 -26.01
N LYS A 191 4.03 3.33 -27.21
CA LYS A 191 3.05 4.25 -27.80
C LYS A 191 1.63 3.89 -27.35
N GLY A 192 0.76 4.90 -27.26
CA GLY A 192 -0.64 4.72 -26.95
C GLY A 192 -1.05 5.04 -25.49
N PRO A 193 -2.34 5.15 -25.22
CA PRO A 193 -2.87 5.62 -23.93
C PRO A 193 -2.81 4.58 -22.83
N MET A 194 -2.66 3.28 -23.17
CA MET A 194 -2.75 2.18 -22.20
C MET A 194 -1.68 2.24 -21.09
N LYS A 195 -0.52 2.85 -21.33
CA LYS A 195 0.52 3.01 -20.30
C LYS A 195 0.09 3.93 -19.15
N TRP A 196 -0.81 4.87 -19.40
CA TRP A 196 -1.17 5.91 -18.43
C TRP A 196 -1.94 5.40 -17.22
N TRP A 197 -2.65 4.26 -17.33
CA TRP A 197 -3.27 3.66 -16.16
C TRP A 197 -2.23 3.12 -15.17
N ILE A 198 -1.11 2.59 -15.67
CA ILE A 198 0.01 2.13 -14.83
C ILE A 198 0.65 3.33 -14.12
N VAL A 199 0.86 4.44 -14.85
CA VAL A 199 1.34 5.69 -14.22
C VAL A 199 0.37 6.16 -13.14
N GLY A 200 -0.92 6.21 -13.45
CA GLY A 200 -1.95 6.66 -12.51
C GLY A 200 -1.98 5.85 -11.23
N ILE A 201 -1.99 4.52 -11.33
CA ILE A 201 -2.01 3.66 -10.14
C ILE A 201 -0.67 3.73 -9.37
N SER A 202 0.47 3.85 -10.06
CA SER A 202 1.77 3.98 -9.41
C SER A 202 1.88 5.30 -8.62
N LEU A 203 1.41 6.40 -9.20
CA LEU A 203 1.35 7.70 -8.51
C LEU A 203 0.38 7.67 -7.33
N LEU A 204 -0.80 7.05 -7.50
CA LEU A 204 -1.76 6.91 -6.41
C LEU A 204 -1.14 6.12 -5.25
N ALA A 205 -0.49 4.98 -5.54
CA ALA A 205 0.17 4.17 -4.52
C ALA A 205 1.26 4.95 -3.78
N LEU A 206 2.07 5.72 -4.51
CA LEU A 206 3.11 6.57 -3.94
C LEU A 206 2.52 7.65 -3.02
N PHE A 207 1.51 8.36 -3.50
CA PHE A 207 0.86 9.45 -2.75
C PHE A 207 0.10 8.95 -1.51
N LEU A 208 -0.52 7.78 -1.58
CA LEU A 208 -1.12 7.13 -0.42
C LEU A 208 -0.05 6.71 0.60
N GLY A 209 1.11 6.25 0.13
CA GLY A 209 2.24 5.94 1.01
C GLY A 209 2.78 7.16 1.78
N TRP A 210 2.68 8.38 1.22
CA TRP A 210 3.06 9.60 1.93
C TRP A 210 2.09 9.98 3.07
N GLY A 211 0.91 9.41 3.13
CA GLY A 211 -0.03 9.52 4.23
C GLY A 211 -0.13 10.92 4.84
N ARG A 212 0.43 11.12 6.07
CA ARG A 212 0.44 12.43 6.77
C ARG A 212 1.15 13.54 6.00
N HIS A 213 2.10 13.22 5.14
CA HIS A 213 2.85 14.20 4.35
C HIS A 213 2.06 14.66 3.10
N PHE A 214 0.94 13.99 2.79
CA PHE A 214 -0.01 14.43 1.77
C PHE A 214 -1.44 14.30 2.29
N MET A 215 -1.73 15.04 3.37
CA MET A 215 -2.97 14.92 4.14
C MET A 215 -4.24 15.19 3.34
N ALA A 216 -4.19 16.04 2.30
CA ALA A 216 -5.37 16.30 1.45
C ALA A 216 -5.91 15.01 0.81
N LEU A 217 -5.04 14.19 0.22
CA LEU A 217 -5.41 12.91 -0.36
C LEU A 217 -5.78 11.90 0.73
N SER A 218 -4.96 11.80 1.78
CA SER A 218 -5.18 10.84 2.87
C SER A 218 -6.50 11.08 3.59
N SER A 219 -6.87 12.36 3.84
CA SER A 219 -8.16 12.72 4.41
C SER A 219 -9.32 12.36 3.49
N PHE A 220 -9.19 12.59 2.18
CA PHE A 220 -10.22 12.19 1.22
C PHE A 220 -10.49 10.68 1.30
N PHE A 221 -9.43 9.85 1.26
CA PHE A 221 -9.60 8.40 1.39
C PHE A 221 -10.16 7.99 2.74
N TYR A 222 -9.68 8.61 3.81
CA TYR A 222 -10.15 8.31 5.16
C TYR A 222 -11.62 8.67 5.38
N ASP A 223 -12.07 9.81 4.84
CA ASP A 223 -13.40 10.34 5.10
C ASP A 223 -14.47 9.77 4.15
N TYR A 224 -14.09 9.35 2.93
CA TYR A 224 -15.04 8.98 1.87
C TYR A 224 -14.85 7.57 1.29
N VAL A 225 -13.76 6.91 1.57
CA VAL A 225 -13.49 5.55 1.04
C VAL A 225 -13.43 4.60 2.22
N PRO A 226 -14.46 3.72 2.36
CA PRO A 226 -14.58 2.80 3.50
C PRO A 226 -13.49 1.74 3.56
#